data_d2801f6b98730b9b34aabb60d401bfea
#
_entry.id   d2801f6b98730b9b34aabb60d401bfea
#
_cell.length_a   1.000
_cell.length_b   1.000
_cell.length_c   1.000
_cell.angle_alpha   90.00
_cell.angle_beta   90.00
_cell.angle_gamma   90.00
#
_symmetry.space_group_name_H-M   'P 1'
#
loop_
_entity.id
_entity.type
_entity.pdbx_description
1 polymer ?
#
loop_
_entity_poly.entity_id
_entity_poly.type
_entity_poly.pdbx_seq_one_letter_code
_entity_poly.pdbx_strand_id
1 'polypeptide(L)'
;MAEWGVMRAIWQGWLFAAMVLAVGGGWATAGAPAEAGRAVPVIYCTDLFHPHDDPDDHFDLATLYAMPELDIKGIILDQGRKQLERPGRIPVSQMNRITGRNVPTVIGLATPLKSPDDKGLDQTPEFQRGVEFIVQTLRASATPVCIATLGSVRDVVAAFNREPGLFRTNVAMVLAFIGEASDPEYQEYNVGLDPQAFVGLMRSGLPVYWVPCFDGGLWQNRGHASFWRASHRALLGKAAPEVIQYFIYALEKEGSEPLAFLSRPVEPERQARLFADTRNLWCAAVLGVMSGREVVRDGGKWTCALPGSDGQTGGAGRKPLFGFSEVEVSVDDAGVVGYGKRPGSHRVRLFEVRDPAQYEPRMVEATAGLLASLGRKGAAASR
;
A
#
# COMPACT_ATOMS: atom_id res chain seq x y z
N MET A 1 -88.50 -23.36 8.61
CA MET A 1 -88.71 -24.82 8.49
C MET A 1 -87.54 -25.36 7.67
N ALA A 2 -86.79 -26.25 8.29
CA ALA A 2 -86.09 -27.44 7.80
C ALA A 2 -85.05 -27.17 6.70
N GLU A 3 -83.93 -27.82 6.58
CA GLU A 3 -83.23 -28.83 7.38
C GLU A 3 -81.83 -29.06 6.64
N TRP A 4 -80.80 -29.17 7.39
CA TRP A 4 -79.64 -30.09 7.29
C TRP A 4 -79.07 -30.52 5.98
N GLY A 5 -77.74 -30.35 5.87
CA GLY A 5 -76.88 -31.07 4.96
C GLY A 5 -75.40 -30.86 5.26
N VAL A 6 -74.84 -31.74 6.09
CA VAL A 6 -73.39 -31.82 6.44
C VAL A 6 -72.65 -32.49 5.29
N MET A 7 -71.61 -31.86 4.80
CA MET A 7 -70.51 -32.56 4.08
C MET A 7 -69.15 -32.07 4.50
N ARG A 8 -68.41 -32.95 5.13
CA ARG A 8 -66.99 -32.82 5.44
C ARG A 8 -66.14 -32.80 4.14
N ALA A 9 -65.35 -31.79 3.94
CA ALA A 9 -64.26 -31.81 2.94
C ALA A 9 -62.95 -31.57 3.65
N ILE A 10 -62.04 -32.51 3.48
CA ILE A 10 -60.70 -32.61 4.02
C ILE A 10 -59.82 -31.52 3.38
N TRP A 11 -59.29 -30.62 4.19
CA TRP A 11 -58.28 -29.67 3.78
C TRP A 11 -56.90 -30.26 4.06
N GLN A 12 -56.18 -30.67 2.96
CA GLN A 12 -54.76 -30.91 3.02
C GLN A 12 -54.06 -29.56 3.06
N GLY A 13 -53.40 -29.28 4.19
CA GLY A 13 -52.61 -28.08 4.37
C GLY A 13 -51.31 -28.16 3.59
N TRP A 14 -51.10 -27.22 2.67
CA TRP A 14 -49.80 -26.94 2.07
C TRP A 14 -49.15 -25.84 2.94
N LEU A 15 -48.16 -26.25 3.72
CA LEU A 15 -47.24 -25.34 4.38
C LEU A 15 -46.28 -24.76 3.32
N PHE A 16 -46.55 -23.54 2.87
CA PHE A 16 -45.55 -22.73 2.20
C PHE A 16 -44.60 -22.18 3.27
N ALA A 17 -43.42 -22.80 3.40
CA ALA A 17 -42.31 -22.21 4.12
C ALA A 17 -41.79 -21.04 3.28
N ALA A 18 -42.10 -19.82 3.64
CA ALA A 18 -41.49 -18.63 3.13
C ALA A 18 -40.01 -18.59 3.61
N MET A 19 -39.10 -18.96 2.76
CA MET A 19 -37.68 -18.82 2.99
C MET A 19 -37.31 -17.34 2.81
N VAL A 20 -37.30 -16.61 3.91
CA VAL A 20 -36.74 -15.25 3.94
C VAL A 20 -35.22 -15.37 3.72
N LEU A 21 -34.78 -15.18 2.48
CA LEU A 21 -33.38 -14.93 2.18
C LEU A 21 -33.02 -13.56 2.78
N ALA A 22 -32.48 -13.58 3.99
CA ALA A 22 -31.77 -12.45 4.56
C ALA A 22 -30.51 -12.27 3.71
N VAL A 23 -30.53 -11.32 2.76
CA VAL A 23 -29.33 -10.81 2.11
C VAL A 23 -28.59 -9.98 3.15
N GLY A 24 -27.95 -10.67 4.08
CA GLY A 24 -26.92 -10.09 4.91
C GLY A 24 -25.70 -9.89 4.03
N GLY A 25 -25.46 -8.66 3.57
CA GLY A 25 -24.19 -8.25 2.98
C GLY A 25 -23.08 -8.41 4.01
N GLY A 26 -22.68 -9.62 4.31
CA GLY A 26 -21.47 -9.92 5.03
C GLY A 26 -20.31 -9.65 4.11
N TRP A 27 -19.60 -8.55 4.36
CA TRP A 27 -18.24 -8.39 3.84
C TRP A 27 -17.44 -9.61 4.30
N ALA A 28 -16.82 -10.29 3.35
CA ALA A 28 -15.91 -11.36 3.67
C ALA A 28 -14.96 -10.87 4.77
N THR A 29 -14.90 -11.60 5.86
CA THR A 29 -13.97 -11.38 6.97
C THR A 29 -12.60 -11.05 6.39
N ALA A 30 -12.01 -9.98 6.90
CA ALA A 30 -10.69 -9.45 6.55
C ALA A 30 -9.76 -10.54 6.04
N GLY A 31 -9.16 -10.31 4.87
CA GLY A 31 -8.45 -11.28 4.06
C GLY A 31 -7.88 -12.44 4.86
N ALA A 32 -8.34 -13.64 4.56
CA ALA A 32 -7.70 -14.83 5.06
C ALA A 32 -6.20 -14.67 4.78
N PRO A 33 -5.31 -14.96 5.76
CA PRO A 33 -3.88 -14.91 5.53
C PRO A 33 -3.61 -15.68 4.23
N ALA A 34 -2.82 -15.07 3.32
CA ALA A 34 -2.48 -15.71 2.06
C ALA A 34 -2.05 -17.15 2.38
N GLU A 35 -2.63 -18.12 1.70
CA GLU A 35 -2.24 -19.52 1.88
C GLU A 35 -0.72 -19.61 1.80
N ALA A 36 -0.10 -20.19 2.81
CA ALA A 36 1.35 -20.24 2.93
C ALA A 36 1.95 -20.80 1.64
N GLY A 37 2.71 -19.98 0.91
CA GLY A 37 3.35 -20.33 -0.36
C GLY A 37 2.76 -19.70 -1.61
N ARG A 38 1.63 -18.97 -1.55
CA ARG A 38 1.07 -18.28 -2.71
C ARG A 38 1.54 -16.84 -2.78
N ALA A 39 2.09 -16.44 -3.94
CA ALA A 39 2.48 -15.06 -4.18
C ALA A 39 1.26 -14.13 -4.21
N VAL A 40 1.36 -12.97 -3.54
CA VAL A 40 0.30 -11.97 -3.48
C VAL A 40 0.46 -10.99 -4.65
N PRO A 41 -0.51 -10.90 -5.58
CA PRO A 41 -0.41 -9.96 -6.69
C PRO A 41 -0.56 -8.52 -6.19
N VAL A 42 0.40 -7.66 -6.57
CA VAL A 42 0.47 -6.27 -6.13
C VAL A 42 0.62 -5.32 -7.31
N ILE A 43 -0.14 -4.24 -7.31
CA ILE A 43 0.14 -3.03 -8.09
C ILE A 43 0.67 -1.98 -7.12
N TYR A 44 1.77 -1.33 -7.48
CA TYR A 44 2.41 -0.30 -6.67
C TYR A 44 2.38 1.04 -7.40
N CYS A 45 1.76 2.05 -6.79
CA CYS A 45 1.66 3.41 -7.34
C CYS A 45 2.50 4.35 -6.47
N THR A 46 3.40 5.12 -7.06
CA THR A 46 4.37 5.95 -6.34
C THR A 46 4.77 7.18 -7.14
N ASP A 47 5.05 8.29 -6.48
CA ASP A 47 5.64 9.49 -7.08
C ASP A 47 7.18 9.51 -6.99
N LEU A 48 7.76 8.31 -7.03
CA LEU A 48 9.19 8.08 -7.16
C LEU A 48 9.79 8.77 -8.39
N PHE A 49 10.85 9.56 -8.18
CA PHE A 49 11.58 10.27 -9.24
C PHE A 49 13.08 10.03 -9.17
N HIS A 50 13.75 10.20 -10.31
CA HIS A 50 15.20 10.37 -10.34
C HIS A 50 15.60 11.45 -11.35
N PRO A 51 16.21 12.56 -10.92
CA PRO A 51 16.55 12.93 -9.54
C PRO A 51 15.30 13.08 -8.63
N HIS A 52 15.43 12.71 -7.38
CA HIS A 52 14.33 12.72 -6.42
C HIS A 52 13.96 14.14 -5.94
N ASP A 53 12.71 14.32 -5.50
CA ASP A 53 12.29 15.43 -4.64
C ASP A 53 12.58 15.10 -3.18
N ASP A 54 11.93 14.06 -2.64
CA ASP A 54 12.27 13.38 -1.40
C ASP A 54 12.68 11.91 -1.72
N PRO A 55 13.79 11.39 -1.18
CA PRO A 55 14.24 10.04 -1.49
C PRO A 55 13.64 8.93 -0.61
N ASP A 56 12.64 9.20 0.21
CA ASP A 56 11.94 8.17 1.01
C ASP A 56 11.35 7.07 0.12
N ASP A 57 10.78 7.42 -1.03
CA ASP A 57 10.29 6.46 -2.04
C ASP A 57 11.34 5.43 -2.48
N HIS A 58 12.63 5.78 -2.43
CA HIS A 58 13.70 4.83 -2.75
C HIS A 58 13.84 3.76 -1.66
N PHE A 59 13.61 4.12 -0.39
CA PHE A 59 13.58 3.17 0.72
C PHE A 59 12.34 2.28 0.64
N ASP A 60 11.20 2.86 0.29
CA ASP A 60 9.94 2.15 0.13
C ASP A 60 10.02 1.13 -1.02
N LEU A 61 10.54 1.55 -2.18
CA LEU A 61 10.78 0.65 -3.30
C LEU A 61 11.71 -0.51 -2.89
N ALA A 62 12.82 -0.20 -2.22
CA ALA A 62 13.77 -1.23 -1.78
C ALA A 62 13.12 -2.21 -0.80
N THR A 63 12.33 -1.74 0.16
CA THR A 63 11.61 -2.62 1.10
C THR A 63 10.52 -3.44 0.42
N LEU A 64 9.80 -2.91 -0.56
CA LEU A 64 8.86 -3.66 -1.38
C LEU A 64 9.54 -4.85 -2.08
N TYR A 65 10.70 -4.58 -2.70
CA TYR A 65 11.48 -5.62 -3.39
C TYR A 65 12.12 -6.65 -2.46
N ALA A 66 12.30 -6.31 -1.18
CA ALA A 66 12.82 -7.22 -0.17
C ALA A 66 11.82 -8.30 0.30
N MET A 67 10.56 -8.22 -0.17
CA MET A 67 9.49 -9.16 0.18
C MET A 67 9.22 -10.10 -1.01
N PRO A 68 9.79 -11.32 -1.01
CA PRO A 68 9.74 -12.21 -2.18
C PRO A 68 8.34 -12.75 -2.48
N GLU A 69 7.46 -12.82 -1.50
CA GLU A 69 6.09 -13.26 -1.66
C GLU A 69 5.16 -12.25 -2.35
N LEU A 70 5.61 -10.99 -2.49
CA LEU A 70 4.87 -10.00 -3.27
C LEU A 70 5.16 -10.16 -4.76
N ASP A 71 4.14 -10.57 -5.52
CA ASP A 71 4.17 -10.64 -6.98
C ASP A 71 3.82 -9.27 -7.57
N ILE A 72 4.84 -8.41 -7.70
CA ILE A 72 4.68 -7.04 -8.17
C ILE A 72 4.34 -7.06 -9.67
N LYS A 73 3.07 -6.88 -10.01
CA LYS A 73 2.58 -6.90 -11.38
C LYS A 73 3.08 -5.72 -12.21
N GLY A 74 3.27 -4.59 -11.57
CA GLY A 74 3.82 -3.39 -12.16
C GLY A 74 3.83 -2.21 -11.22
N ILE A 75 4.60 -1.19 -11.61
CA ILE A 75 4.75 0.05 -10.86
C ILE A 75 4.19 1.20 -11.71
N ILE A 76 3.17 1.87 -11.18
CA ILE A 76 2.59 3.06 -11.77
C ILE A 76 3.37 4.28 -11.23
N LEU A 77 3.97 5.02 -12.14
CA LEU A 77 4.74 6.22 -11.83
C LEU A 77 3.81 7.44 -11.91
N ASP A 78 3.43 7.94 -10.75
CA ASP A 78 2.51 9.08 -10.58
C ASP A 78 3.10 10.39 -11.12
N GLN A 79 2.25 11.41 -11.27
CA GLN A 79 2.59 12.72 -11.81
C GLN A 79 3.24 12.63 -13.21
N GLY A 80 2.55 11.96 -14.13
CA GLY A 80 3.09 11.49 -15.41
C GLY A 80 3.92 12.50 -16.21
N ARG A 81 3.54 13.80 -16.25
CA ARG A 81 4.34 14.82 -16.94
C ARG A 81 5.74 14.95 -16.36
N LYS A 82 5.87 14.92 -15.04
CA LYS A 82 7.14 15.04 -14.32
C LYS A 82 8.04 13.81 -14.53
N GLN A 83 7.43 12.64 -14.81
CA GLN A 83 8.16 11.42 -15.13
C GLN A 83 8.93 11.50 -16.48
N LEU A 84 8.52 12.38 -17.40
CA LEU A 84 9.25 12.59 -18.66
C LEU A 84 10.62 13.24 -18.43
N GLU A 85 10.72 14.09 -17.41
CA GLU A 85 11.95 14.83 -17.07
C GLU A 85 12.77 14.09 -16.00
N ARG A 86 12.10 13.42 -15.08
CA ARG A 86 12.69 12.79 -13.87
C ARG A 86 12.17 11.36 -13.70
N PRO A 87 12.63 10.44 -14.55
CA PRO A 87 12.02 9.13 -14.71
C PRO A 87 12.26 8.19 -13.53
N GLY A 88 11.23 7.90 -12.76
CA GLY A 88 11.22 6.90 -11.68
C GLY A 88 11.52 5.47 -12.15
N ARG A 89 11.44 5.21 -13.46
CA ARG A 89 11.87 3.92 -14.04
C ARG A 89 13.35 3.61 -13.81
N ILE A 90 14.19 4.62 -13.54
CA ILE A 90 15.63 4.43 -13.27
C ILE A 90 15.83 3.64 -11.97
N PRO A 91 15.38 4.09 -10.79
CA PRO A 91 15.51 3.29 -9.56
C PRO A 91 14.79 1.94 -9.63
N VAL A 92 13.67 1.82 -10.37
CA VAL A 92 13.03 0.53 -10.60
C VAL A 92 13.93 -0.42 -11.40
N SER A 93 14.60 0.06 -12.46
CA SER A 93 15.55 -0.76 -13.24
C SER A 93 16.72 -1.23 -12.39
N GLN A 94 17.19 -0.39 -11.47
CA GLN A 94 18.24 -0.76 -10.53
C GLN A 94 17.79 -1.84 -9.55
N MET A 95 16.58 -1.72 -8.97
CA MET A 95 16.01 -2.76 -8.11
C MET A 95 15.75 -4.07 -8.86
N ASN A 96 15.27 -4.00 -10.11
CA ASN A 96 15.16 -5.17 -10.98
C ASN A 96 16.52 -5.88 -11.13
N ARG A 97 17.60 -5.11 -11.37
CA ARG A 97 18.96 -5.65 -11.49
C ARG A 97 19.46 -6.30 -10.21
N ILE A 98 19.27 -5.64 -9.05
CA ILE A 98 19.73 -6.12 -7.73
C ILE A 98 19.04 -7.43 -7.36
N THR A 99 17.74 -7.54 -7.64
CA THR A 99 16.91 -8.68 -7.20
C THR A 99 16.70 -9.76 -8.25
N GLY A 100 17.07 -9.50 -9.51
CA GLY A 100 16.81 -10.38 -10.63
C GLY A 100 15.35 -10.40 -11.09
N ARG A 101 14.52 -9.48 -10.60
CA ARG A 101 13.12 -9.32 -11.03
C ARG A 101 13.04 -8.56 -12.36
N ASN A 102 11.88 -8.62 -13.00
CA ASN A 102 11.57 -7.86 -14.21
C ASN A 102 10.20 -7.20 -14.08
N VAL A 103 10.10 -6.25 -13.15
CA VAL A 103 8.86 -5.52 -12.88
C VAL A 103 8.73 -4.38 -13.89
N PRO A 104 7.61 -4.31 -14.64
CA PRO A 104 7.37 -3.23 -15.58
C PRO A 104 7.01 -1.92 -14.86
N THR A 105 7.34 -0.79 -15.50
CA THR A 105 6.89 0.54 -15.09
C THR A 105 5.97 1.14 -16.13
N VAL A 106 4.96 1.85 -15.67
CA VAL A 106 3.99 2.56 -16.53
C VAL A 106 3.78 3.96 -15.99
N ILE A 107 3.76 4.96 -16.88
CA ILE A 107 3.51 6.35 -16.50
C ILE A 107 2.00 6.54 -16.31
N GLY A 108 1.63 7.17 -15.20
CA GLY A 108 0.26 7.51 -14.83
C GLY A 108 -0.21 8.86 -15.35
N LEU A 109 -1.37 9.29 -14.86
CA LEU A 109 -2.02 10.54 -15.24
C LEU A 109 -1.13 11.76 -14.96
N ALA A 110 -1.12 12.72 -15.90
CA ALA A 110 -0.26 13.90 -15.84
C ALA A 110 -0.81 15.01 -14.95
N THR A 111 -2.13 15.12 -14.84
CA THR A 111 -2.82 16.20 -14.14
C THR A 111 -3.83 15.66 -13.14
N PRO A 112 -4.17 16.42 -12.09
CA PRO A 112 -5.18 16.05 -11.11
C PRO A 112 -6.55 15.77 -11.76
N LEU A 113 -7.36 14.99 -11.07
CA LEU A 113 -8.75 14.75 -11.42
C LEU A 113 -9.59 16.00 -11.17
N LYS A 114 -10.61 16.22 -11.99
CA LYS A 114 -11.49 17.40 -11.92
C LYS A 114 -12.60 17.27 -10.87
N SER A 115 -12.94 16.02 -10.53
CA SER A 115 -13.96 15.68 -9.54
C SER A 115 -13.67 14.29 -8.96
N PRO A 116 -14.31 13.89 -7.83
CA PRO A 116 -14.14 12.56 -7.25
C PRO A 116 -14.53 11.40 -8.19
N ASP A 117 -15.39 11.65 -9.17
CA ASP A 117 -15.87 10.67 -10.17
C ASP A 117 -15.20 10.84 -11.53
N ASP A 118 -14.22 11.72 -11.66
CA ASP A 118 -13.51 11.89 -12.91
C ASP A 118 -12.79 10.60 -13.32
N LYS A 119 -12.91 10.26 -14.60
CA LYS A 119 -12.27 9.09 -15.22
C LYS A 119 -10.90 9.41 -15.83
N GLY A 120 -10.48 10.68 -15.81
CA GLY A 120 -9.25 11.17 -16.40
C GLY A 120 -9.13 10.89 -17.91
N LEU A 121 -10.25 10.80 -18.64
CA LEU A 121 -10.26 10.43 -20.07
C LEU A 121 -9.82 11.55 -21.01
N ASP A 122 -9.77 12.77 -20.53
CA ASP A 122 -9.38 13.96 -21.29
C ASP A 122 -7.87 14.18 -21.39
N GLN A 123 -7.08 13.37 -20.69
CA GLN A 123 -5.63 13.42 -20.76
C GLN A 123 -5.10 12.63 -21.98
N THR A 124 -3.91 12.97 -22.45
CA THR A 124 -3.35 12.34 -23.65
C THR A 124 -3.09 10.85 -23.46
N PRO A 125 -3.12 10.04 -24.54
CA PRO A 125 -3.00 8.58 -24.45
C PRO A 125 -1.75 8.07 -23.71
N GLU A 126 -0.64 8.81 -23.79
CA GLU A 126 0.61 8.44 -23.09
C GLU A 126 0.44 8.40 -21.57
N PHE A 127 -0.42 9.27 -21.01
CA PHE A 127 -0.71 9.35 -19.59
C PHE A 127 -1.90 8.49 -19.14
N GLN A 128 -2.62 7.86 -20.09
CA GLN A 128 -3.70 6.93 -19.79
C GLN A 128 -3.19 5.53 -19.38
N ARG A 129 -1.95 5.23 -19.72
CA ARG A 129 -1.38 3.88 -19.64
C ARG A 129 -1.36 3.32 -18.22
N GLY A 130 -1.16 4.17 -17.20
CA GLY A 130 -1.21 3.75 -15.79
C GLY A 130 -2.59 3.22 -15.40
N VAL A 131 -3.62 3.98 -15.72
CA VAL A 131 -5.02 3.61 -15.46
C VAL A 131 -5.42 2.34 -16.24
N GLU A 132 -5.04 2.26 -17.51
CA GLU A 132 -5.30 1.09 -18.36
C GLU A 132 -4.60 -0.16 -17.81
N PHE A 133 -3.35 -0.02 -17.37
CA PHE A 133 -2.59 -1.11 -16.77
C PHE A 133 -3.26 -1.65 -15.51
N ILE A 134 -3.74 -0.77 -14.62
CA ILE A 134 -4.48 -1.17 -13.42
C ILE A 134 -5.70 -2.02 -13.82
N VAL A 135 -6.54 -1.50 -14.73
CA VAL A 135 -7.75 -2.19 -15.18
C VAL A 135 -7.43 -3.54 -15.83
N GLN A 136 -6.43 -3.59 -16.70
CA GLN A 136 -6.02 -4.83 -17.38
C GLN A 136 -5.47 -5.86 -16.39
N THR A 137 -4.66 -5.43 -15.42
CA THR A 137 -4.12 -6.31 -14.37
C THR A 137 -5.23 -6.90 -13.51
N LEU A 138 -6.21 -6.10 -13.11
CA LEU A 138 -7.35 -6.59 -12.35
C LEU A 138 -8.18 -7.61 -13.14
N ARG A 139 -8.39 -7.38 -14.45
CA ARG A 139 -9.11 -8.34 -15.32
C ARG A 139 -8.37 -9.65 -15.51
N ALA A 140 -7.05 -9.59 -15.62
CA ALA A 140 -6.22 -10.76 -15.88
C ALA A 140 -5.89 -11.58 -14.63
N SER A 141 -6.04 -10.99 -13.44
CA SER A 141 -5.66 -11.66 -12.21
C SER A 141 -6.64 -12.76 -11.81
N ALA A 142 -6.11 -13.94 -11.55
CA ALA A 142 -6.91 -15.08 -11.06
C ALA A 142 -7.31 -14.96 -9.59
N THR A 143 -6.73 -14.00 -8.86
CA THR A 143 -7.01 -13.72 -7.45
C THR A 143 -7.07 -12.23 -7.21
N PRO A 144 -7.79 -11.79 -6.16
CA PRO A 144 -7.84 -10.38 -5.82
C PRO A 144 -6.46 -9.76 -5.62
N VAL A 145 -6.29 -8.54 -6.12
CA VAL A 145 -5.02 -7.80 -6.17
C VAL A 145 -4.96 -6.80 -5.01
N CYS A 146 -3.81 -6.67 -4.37
CA CYS A 146 -3.51 -5.58 -3.47
C CYS A 146 -2.97 -4.39 -4.27
N ILE A 147 -3.43 -3.18 -3.96
CA ILE A 147 -2.92 -1.94 -4.54
C ILE A 147 -2.30 -1.12 -3.41
N ALA A 148 -1.01 -0.82 -3.50
CA ALA A 148 -0.37 0.16 -2.62
C ALA A 148 -0.21 1.48 -3.37
N THR A 149 -0.54 2.60 -2.71
CA THR A 149 -0.43 3.92 -3.30
C THR A 149 0.24 4.90 -2.34
N LEU A 150 1.31 5.53 -2.81
CA LEU A 150 2.25 6.36 -2.06
C LEU A 150 2.40 7.76 -2.70
N GLY A 151 1.39 8.22 -3.40
CA GLY A 151 1.35 9.54 -4.05
C GLY A 151 -0.09 10.04 -4.11
N SER A 152 -0.45 10.67 -5.21
CA SER A 152 -1.73 11.39 -5.39
C SER A 152 -2.98 10.52 -5.44
N VAL A 153 -2.89 9.22 -5.48
CA VAL A 153 -3.97 8.22 -5.67
C VAL A 153 -4.81 8.35 -6.96
N ARG A 154 -4.48 9.29 -7.84
CA ARG A 154 -5.32 9.65 -9.01
C ARG A 154 -5.53 8.50 -9.99
N ASP A 155 -4.50 7.73 -10.30
CA ASP A 155 -4.59 6.60 -11.23
C ASP A 155 -5.52 5.51 -10.71
N VAL A 156 -5.47 5.25 -9.40
CA VAL A 156 -6.32 4.26 -8.73
C VAL A 156 -7.77 4.68 -8.77
N VAL A 157 -8.06 5.96 -8.48
CA VAL A 157 -9.43 6.50 -8.47
C VAL A 157 -9.99 6.59 -9.89
N ALA A 158 -9.21 7.08 -10.85
CA ALA A 158 -9.65 7.10 -12.25
C ALA A 158 -9.94 5.68 -12.77
N ALA A 159 -9.11 4.69 -12.42
CA ALA A 159 -9.35 3.28 -12.78
C ALA A 159 -10.63 2.73 -12.12
N PHE A 160 -10.84 3.03 -10.85
CA PHE A 160 -12.08 2.67 -10.14
C PHE A 160 -13.31 3.32 -10.81
N ASN A 161 -13.24 4.60 -11.14
CA ASN A 161 -14.34 5.32 -11.78
C ASN A 161 -14.67 4.78 -13.18
N ARG A 162 -13.67 4.20 -13.89
CA ARG A 162 -13.90 3.52 -15.17
C ARG A 162 -14.57 2.15 -15.00
N GLU A 163 -14.17 1.37 -14.00
CA GLU A 163 -14.58 -0.02 -13.83
C GLU A 163 -14.93 -0.36 -12.36
N PRO A 164 -15.95 0.30 -11.77
CA PRO A 164 -16.22 0.13 -10.34
C PRO A 164 -16.63 -1.29 -9.95
N GLY A 165 -17.29 -2.02 -10.85
CA GLY A 165 -17.65 -3.42 -10.62
C GLY A 165 -16.43 -4.33 -10.54
N LEU A 166 -15.45 -4.13 -11.42
CA LEU A 166 -14.20 -4.88 -11.44
C LEU A 166 -13.41 -4.67 -10.13
N PHE A 167 -13.31 -3.42 -9.67
CA PHE A 167 -12.63 -3.12 -8.42
C PHE A 167 -13.27 -3.79 -7.21
N ARG A 168 -14.60 -3.75 -7.09
CA ARG A 168 -15.33 -4.39 -5.98
C ARG A 168 -15.13 -5.90 -5.91
N THR A 169 -14.85 -6.53 -7.06
CA THR A 169 -14.66 -7.97 -7.14
C THR A 169 -13.19 -8.38 -7.00
N ASN A 170 -12.27 -7.61 -7.60
CA ASN A 170 -10.90 -8.04 -7.83
C ASN A 170 -9.86 -7.27 -7.01
N VAL A 171 -10.25 -6.29 -6.16
CA VAL A 171 -9.34 -5.62 -5.23
C VAL A 171 -9.50 -6.19 -3.84
N ALA A 172 -8.43 -6.75 -3.30
CA ALA A 172 -8.39 -7.27 -1.93
C ALA A 172 -8.16 -6.15 -0.89
N MET A 173 -7.35 -5.17 -1.28
CA MET A 173 -6.90 -4.09 -0.40
C MET A 173 -6.43 -2.90 -1.24
N VAL A 174 -6.78 -1.69 -0.81
CA VAL A 174 -6.10 -0.47 -1.21
C VAL A 174 -5.34 0.06 0.01
N LEU A 175 -4.03 -0.16 0.05
CA LEU A 175 -3.13 0.33 1.10
C LEU A 175 -2.67 1.73 0.71
N ALA A 176 -3.27 2.75 1.33
CA ALA A 176 -3.12 4.15 0.91
C ALA A 176 -2.35 4.97 1.95
N PHE A 177 -1.15 5.41 1.58
CA PHE A 177 -0.28 6.28 2.38
C PHE A 177 -0.52 7.73 1.99
N ILE A 178 -1.51 8.36 2.62
CA ILE A 178 -1.96 9.69 2.24
C ILE A 178 -2.76 10.33 3.37
N GLY A 179 -2.61 11.62 3.54
CA GLY A 179 -3.50 12.43 4.37
C GLY A 179 -3.05 12.59 5.82
N GLU A 180 -3.88 13.28 6.54
CA GLU A 180 -3.75 13.67 7.95
C GLU A 180 -4.89 13.05 8.75
N ALA A 181 -4.56 12.48 9.93
CA ALA A 181 -5.56 11.76 10.72
C ALA A 181 -6.44 12.68 11.58
N SER A 182 -5.92 13.76 12.18
CA SER A 182 -6.64 14.48 13.24
C SER A 182 -6.61 16.00 13.18
N ASP A 183 -5.76 16.61 12.35
CA ASP A 183 -5.69 18.07 12.16
C ASP A 183 -6.44 18.49 10.88
N PRO A 184 -7.65 19.04 10.98
CA PRO A 184 -8.44 19.43 9.81
C PRO A 184 -7.90 20.67 9.09
N GLU A 185 -6.98 21.41 9.69
CA GLU A 185 -6.39 22.63 9.11
C GLU A 185 -5.11 22.33 8.32
N TYR A 186 -4.54 21.12 8.49
CA TYR A 186 -3.33 20.73 7.80
C TYR A 186 -3.65 19.84 6.58
N GLN A 187 -3.38 20.36 5.38
CA GLN A 187 -3.44 19.57 4.15
C GLN A 187 -2.10 18.86 3.91
N GLU A 188 -2.12 17.55 3.97
CA GLU A 188 -0.95 16.71 3.70
C GLU A 188 -0.57 16.78 2.21
N TYR A 189 0.73 16.60 1.90
CA TYR A 189 1.33 16.81 0.58
C TYR A 189 0.64 15.98 -0.52
N ASN A 190 0.43 14.69 -0.32
CA ASN A 190 -0.18 13.80 -1.32
C ASN A 190 -1.66 14.14 -1.57
N VAL A 191 -2.39 14.58 -0.53
CA VAL A 191 -3.73 15.15 -0.69
C VAL A 191 -3.67 16.42 -1.55
N GLY A 192 -2.67 17.27 -1.31
CA GLY A 192 -2.46 18.50 -2.10
C GLY A 192 -2.13 18.24 -3.57
N LEU A 193 -1.54 17.11 -3.91
CA LEU A 193 -1.28 16.71 -5.30
C LEU A 193 -2.57 16.45 -6.09
N ASP A 194 -3.60 15.91 -5.44
CA ASP A 194 -4.91 15.66 -6.06
C ASP A 194 -6.02 15.50 -4.99
N PRO A 195 -6.59 16.60 -4.48
CA PRO A 195 -7.64 16.52 -3.45
C PRO A 195 -8.88 15.75 -3.93
N GLN A 196 -9.23 15.85 -5.23
CA GLN A 196 -10.41 15.17 -5.78
C GLN A 196 -10.21 13.65 -5.84
N ALA A 197 -9.00 13.20 -6.13
CA ALA A 197 -8.67 11.78 -6.08
C ALA A 197 -8.74 11.25 -4.63
N PHE A 198 -8.23 11.99 -3.64
CA PHE A 198 -8.34 11.60 -2.25
C PHE A 198 -9.80 11.49 -1.80
N VAL A 199 -10.62 12.49 -2.11
CA VAL A 199 -12.07 12.47 -1.85
C VAL A 199 -12.74 11.26 -2.51
N GLY A 200 -12.40 11.00 -3.79
CA GLY A 200 -12.90 9.85 -4.56
C GLY A 200 -12.54 8.51 -3.91
N LEU A 201 -11.30 8.35 -3.45
CA LEU A 201 -10.86 7.14 -2.75
C LEU A 201 -11.65 6.94 -1.45
N MET A 202 -11.73 7.96 -0.61
CA MET A 202 -12.38 7.87 0.70
C MET A 202 -13.90 7.65 0.61
N ARG A 203 -14.53 8.07 -0.50
CA ARG A 203 -15.95 7.85 -0.80
C ARG A 203 -16.24 6.57 -1.61
N SER A 204 -15.20 5.85 -2.06
CA SER A 204 -15.34 4.71 -2.99
C SER A 204 -16.08 3.50 -2.41
N GLY A 205 -16.03 3.32 -1.09
CA GLY A 205 -16.47 2.09 -0.41
C GLY A 205 -15.60 0.85 -0.71
N LEU A 206 -14.40 1.05 -1.26
CA LEU A 206 -13.40 0.00 -1.44
C LEU A 206 -12.80 -0.45 -0.09
N PRO A 207 -12.14 -1.60 -0.02
CA PRO A 207 -11.41 -2.05 1.17
C PRO A 207 -10.15 -1.21 1.40
N VAL A 208 -10.33 0.07 1.78
CA VAL A 208 -9.25 1.01 2.03
C VAL A 208 -8.61 0.72 3.38
N TYR A 209 -7.29 0.49 3.36
CA TYR A 209 -6.40 0.50 4.50
C TYR A 209 -5.71 1.86 4.50
N TRP A 210 -6.28 2.79 5.22
CA TRP A 210 -5.82 4.16 5.26
C TRP A 210 -4.68 4.30 6.26
N VAL A 211 -3.53 4.75 5.76
CA VAL A 211 -2.30 4.99 6.51
C VAL A 211 -1.97 6.48 6.41
N PRO A 212 -2.47 7.32 7.31
CA PRO A 212 -2.15 8.74 7.30
C PRO A 212 -0.63 8.98 7.39
N CYS A 213 -0.15 9.97 6.65
CA CYS A 213 1.25 10.39 6.73
C CYS A 213 1.54 11.10 8.06
N PHE A 214 0.57 11.87 8.56
CA PHE A 214 0.68 12.59 9.84
C PHE A 214 -0.58 12.42 10.69
N ASP A 215 -0.43 12.70 11.99
CA ASP A 215 -1.51 12.69 12.97
C ASP A 215 -1.28 13.82 13.99
N GLY A 216 -1.94 14.95 13.76
CA GLY A 216 -1.81 16.18 14.54
C GLY A 216 -0.94 17.24 13.90
N GLY A 217 -0.86 17.27 12.57
CA GLY A 217 -0.11 18.22 11.76
C GLY A 217 1.27 17.75 11.36
N LEU A 218 1.98 18.63 10.68
CA LEU A 218 3.30 18.34 10.08
C LEU A 218 4.29 17.79 11.12
N TRP A 219 4.91 16.65 10.78
CA TRP A 219 5.89 15.91 11.59
C TRP A 219 5.35 15.39 12.93
N GLN A 220 4.02 15.23 13.05
CA GLN A 220 3.39 14.67 14.24
C GLN A 220 2.86 13.25 13.97
N ASN A 221 2.94 12.42 15.01
CA ASN A 221 2.34 11.09 15.04
C ASN A 221 1.80 10.84 16.45
N ARG A 222 0.48 11.01 16.62
CA ARG A 222 -0.22 10.77 17.89
C ARG A 222 -0.70 9.33 18.03
N GLY A 223 -0.45 8.49 17.03
CA GLY A 223 -0.76 7.07 17.05
C GLY A 223 -1.47 6.55 15.81
N HIS A 224 -1.93 7.43 14.90
CA HIS A 224 -2.62 7.03 13.67
C HIS A 224 -1.85 7.36 12.39
N ALA A 225 -0.61 7.82 12.50
CA ALA A 225 0.25 8.05 11.35
C ALA A 225 1.37 7.03 11.26
N SER A 226 1.84 6.79 10.03
CA SER A 226 2.98 5.91 9.81
C SER A 226 4.34 6.60 9.93
N PHE A 227 4.38 7.91 10.06
CA PHE A 227 5.59 8.73 10.15
C PHE A 227 6.58 8.27 11.23
N TRP A 228 7.85 8.15 10.86
CA TRP A 228 8.99 7.88 11.74
C TRP A 228 10.29 8.36 11.12
N ARG A 229 11.40 8.36 11.88
CA ARG A 229 12.70 8.87 11.43
C ARG A 229 13.82 7.88 11.72
N ALA A 230 14.83 7.84 10.82
CA ALA A 230 15.99 6.99 10.98
C ALA A 230 17.27 7.62 10.46
N SER A 231 18.43 7.23 11.02
CA SER A 231 19.71 7.46 10.35
C SER A 231 19.93 6.45 9.23
N HIS A 232 20.51 6.88 8.12
CA HIS A 232 20.85 5.97 7.03
C HIS A 232 21.84 4.89 7.48
N ARG A 233 22.73 5.18 8.41
CA ARG A 233 23.61 4.17 9.00
C ARG A 233 22.84 3.03 9.69
N ALA A 234 21.79 3.35 10.42
CA ALA A 234 20.97 2.35 11.09
C ALA A 234 20.23 1.46 10.09
N LEU A 235 19.73 2.06 9.01
CA LEU A 235 18.99 1.35 7.95
C LEU A 235 19.90 0.52 7.05
N LEU A 236 21.04 1.06 6.65
CA LEU A 236 21.86 0.55 5.54
C LEU A 236 23.18 -0.10 5.98
N GLY A 237 23.53 -0.04 7.28
CA GLY A 237 24.82 -0.51 7.77
C GLY A 237 25.11 -2.00 7.56
N LYS A 238 24.08 -2.80 7.21
CA LYS A 238 24.18 -4.23 6.90
C LYS A 238 23.77 -4.58 5.47
N ALA A 239 23.49 -3.57 4.64
CA ALA A 239 23.07 -3.76 3.27
C ALA A 239 24.24 -4.22 2.39
N ALA A 240 23.94 -4.93 1.31
CA ALA A 240 24.93 -5.37 0.33
C ALA A 240 25.53 -4.16 -0.44
N PRO A 241 26.74 -4.27 -0.98
CA PRO A 241 27.40 -3.18 -1.71
C PRO A 241 26.55 -2.60 -2.85
N GLU A 242 25.86 -3.42 -3.63
CA GLU A 242 24.98 -2.96 -4.71
C GLU A 242 23.80 -2.14 -4.18
N VAL A 243 23.28 -2.48 -3.00
CA VAL A 243 22.20 -1.71 -2.33
C VAL A 243 22.76 -0.37 -1.82
N ILE A 244 23.96 -0.35 -1.27
CA ILE A 244 24.65 0.91 -0.92
C ILE A 244 24.83 1.80 -2.14
N GLN A 245 25.29 1.23 -3.28
CA GLN A 245 25.43 1.97 -4.54
C GLN A 245 24.10 2.51 -5.07
N TYR A 246 23.01 1.75 -4.93
CA TYR A 246 21.66 2.21 -5.25
C TYR A 246 21.30 3.49 -4.49
N PHE A 247 21.53 3.52 -3.17
CA PHE A 247 21.24 4.69 -2.35
C PHE A 247 22.21 5.85 -2.60
N ILE A 248 23.48 5.59 -2.85
CA ILE A 248 24.44 6.64 -3.26
C ILE A 248 23.97 7.26 -4.59
N TYR A 249 23.62 6.44 -5.58
CA TYR A 249 23.11 6.91 -6.87
C TYR A 249 21.89 7.82 -6.71
N ALA A 250 20.92 7.37 -5.91
CA ALA A 250 19.70 8.09 -5.67
C ALA A 250 19.95 9.43 -4.94
N LEU A 251 20.65 9.40 -3.79
CA LEU A 251 20.75 10.54 -2.90
C LEU A 251 21.73 11.61 -3.39
N GLU A 252 22.78 11.21 -4.11
CA GLU A 252 23.68 12.16 -4.76
C GLU A 252 23.15 12.63 -6.13
N LYS A 253 21.94 12.19 -6.55
CA LYS A 253 21.28 12.55 -7.81
C LYS A 253 22.20 12.26 -9.01
N GLU A 254 22.86 11.10 -8.98
CA GLU A 254 23.84 10.68 -9.95
C GLU A 254 23.24 10.55 -11.36
N GLY A 255 23.91 11.07 -12.39
CA GLY A 255 23.45 11.08 -13.78
C GLY A 255 24.15 10.10 -14.70
N SER A 256 25.12 9.31 -14.19
CA SER A 256 25.81 8.30 -14.99
C SER A 256 24.92 7.09 -15.30
N GLU A 257 25.41 6.14 -16.11
CA GLU A 257 24.64 4.95 -16.48
C GLU A 257 24.26 4.14 -15.22
N PRO A 258 22.92 3.98 -14.93
CA PRO A 258 22.44 3.54 -13.62
C PRO A 258 22.82 2.09 -13.28
N LEU A 259 22.83 1.18 -14.25
CA LEU A 259 23.11 -0.23 -13.99
C LEU A 259 24.62 -0.50 -13.84
N ALA A 260 25.45 0.17 -14.62
CA ALA A 260 26.90 0.08 -14.48
C ALA A 260 27.37 0.68 -13.14
N PHE A 261 26.66 1.71 -12.64
CA PHE A 261 26.98 2.31 -11.35
C PHE A 261 26.86 1.32 -10.19
N LEU A 262 25.85 0.44 -10.19
CA LEU A 262 25.66 -0.58 -9.16
C LEU A 262 26.84 -1.54 -9.01
N SER A 263 27.60 -1.75 -10.08
CA SER A 263 28.74 -2.69 -10.11
C SER A 263 30.07 -2.05 -9.68
N ARG A 264 30.08 -0.74 -9.41
CA ARG A 264 31.29 -0.03 -8.96
C ARG A 264 31.63 -0.39 -7.52
N PRO A 265 32.90 -0.38 -7.11
CA PRO A 265 33.25 -0.43 -5.70
C PRO A 265 32.60 0.72 -4.92
N VAL A 266 32.18 0.45 -3.70
CA VAL A 266 31.66 1.49 -2.81
C VAL A 266 32.84 2.34 -2.31
N GLU A 267 32.85 3.61 -2.68
CA GLU A 267 33.88 4.56 -2.22
C GLU A 267 33.62 4.93 -0.74
N PRO A 268 34.64 4.80 0.15
CA PRO A 268 34.47 5.05 1.58
C PRO A 268 33.92 6.43 1.92
N GLU A 269 34.34 7.47 1.20
CA GLU A 269 33.90 8.85 1.41
C GLU A 269 32.44 9.05 1.01
N ARG A 270 31.98 8.43 -0.08
CA ARG A 270 30.57 8.47 -0.51
C ARG A 270 29.69 7.71 0.48
N GLN A 271 30.13 6.55 0.93
CA GLN A 271 29.42 5.79 1.97
C GLN A 271 29.37 6.56 3.30
N ALA A 272 30.45 7.24 3.68
CA ALA A 272 30.47 8.04 4.90
C ALA A 272 29.45 9.20 4.83
N ARG A 273 29.35 9.89 3.68
CA ARG A 273 28.33 10.92 3.46
C ARG A 273 26.91 10.32 3.54
N LEU A 274 26.66 9.22 2.83
CA LEU A 274 25.38 8.52 2.89
C LEU A 274 24.99 8.19 4.34
N PHE A 275 25.93 7.67 5.13
CA PHE A 275 25.67 7.24 6.51
C PHE A 275 25.56 8.37 7.53
N ALA A 276 25.99 9.57 7.19
CA ALA A 276 25.90 10.74 8.06
C ALA A 276 24.50 11.37 8.08
N ASP A 277 23.67 11.03 7.12
CA ASP A 277 22.35 11.61 6.94
C ASP A 277 21.24 10.84 7.69
N THR A 278 20.08 11.47 7.80
CA THR A 278 18.86 10.94 8.41
C THR A 278 17.69 11.07 7.43
N ARG A 279 16.65 10.25 7.59
CA ARG A 279 15.48 10.25 6.72
C ARG A 279 14.19 10.15 7.51
N ASN A 280 13.19 10.92 7.07
CA ASN A 280 11.81 10.71 7.41
C ASN A 280 11.25 9.61 6.52
N LEU A 281 10.46 8.71 7.07
CA LEU A 281 9.89 7.55 6.38
C LEU A 281 8.44 7.34 6.81
N TRP A 282 7.66 6.73 5.93
CA TRP A 282 6.24 6.43 6.16
C TRP A 282 5.88 4.98 5.84
N CYS A 283 6.23 4.49 4.67
CA CYS A 283 5.71 3.23 4.13
C CYS A 283 6.53 2.01 4.55
N ALA A 284 7.73 1.88 4.01
CA ALA A 284 8.74 0.87 4.38
C ALA A 284 8.14 -0.49 4.82
N ALA A 285 8.39 -0.93 6.07
CA ALA A 285 7.91 -2.22 6.57
C ALA A 285 6.36 -2.33 6.68
N VAL A 286 5.61 -1.21 6.63
CA VAL A 286 4.13 -1.24 6.59
C VAL A 286 3.63 -1.89 5.30
N LEU A 287 4.37 -1.78 4.19
CA LEU A 287 4.05 -2.48 2.92
C LEU A 287 3.87 -3.99 3.10
N GLY A 288 4.50 -4.58 4.12
CA GLY A 288 4.37 -6.01 4.44
C GLY A 288 2.96 -6.47 4.78
N VAL A 289 2.08 -5.54 5.16
CA VAL A 289 0.66 -5.83 5.44
C VAL A 289 -0.04 -6.49 4.25
N MET A 290 0.35 -6.16 3.01
CA MET A 290 -0.22 -6.76 1.80
C MET A 290 0.00 -8.29 1.73
N SER A 291 1.09 -8.79 2.28
CA SER A 291 1.38 -10.24 2.38
C SER A 291 1.03 -10.85 3.74
N GLY A 292 0.44 -10.06 4.64
CA GLY A 292 0.15 -10.50 6.01
C GLY A 292 1.38 -10.49 6.92
N ARG A 293 2.48 -9.82 6.54
CA ARG A 293 3.61 -9.61 7.45
C ARG A 293 3.21 -8.70 8.60
N GLU A 294 3.83 -8.93 9.72
CA GLU A 294 3.70 -8.12 10.93
C GLU A 294 5.10 -7.67 11.39
N VAL A 295 5.18 -6.47 11.95
CA VAL A 295 6.38 -6.04 12.68
C VAL A 295 6.26 -6.52 14.11
N VAL A 296 7.04 -7.54 14.44
CA VAL A 296 6.96 -8.27 15.69
C VAL A 296 8.35 -8.57 16.25
N ARG A 297 8.40 -8.88 17.55
CA ARG A 297 9.64 -9.35 18.19
C ARG A 297 9.81 -10.85 17.94
N ASP A 298 10.92 -11.21 17.32
CA ASP A 298 11.32 -12.58 17.05
C ASP A 298 12.79 -12.82 17.46
N GLY A 299 13.07 -13.84 18.23
CA GLY A 299 14.42 -14.16 18.70
C GLY A 299 15.16 -12.99 19.39
N GLY A 300 14.41 -12.07 20.03
CA GLY A 300 14.96 -10.88 20.68
C GLY A 300 15.13 -9.66 19.77
N LYS A 301 14.88 -9.80 18.47
CA LYS A 301 14.94 -8.73 17.45
C LYS A 301 13.54 -8.39 16.94
N TRP A 302 13.39 -7.17 16.42
CA TRP A 302 12.17 -6.79 15.72
C TRP A 302 12.32 -7.03 14.23
N THR A 303 11.36 -7.72 13.64
CA THR A 303 11.38 -8.13 12.25
C THR A 303 10.03 -7.88 11.60
N CYS A 304 10.04 -7.61 10.29
CA CYS A 304 8.84 -7.64 9.46
C CYS A 304 8.71 -9.07 8.89
N ALA A 305 7.92 -9.93 9.53
CA ALA A 305 7.87 -11.36 9.26
C ALA A 305 6.45 -11.87 9.02
N LEU A 306 6.32 -12.91 8.20
CA LEU A 306 5.07 -13.65 8.04
C LEU A 306 4.72 -14.40 9.34
N PRO A 307 3.44 -14.53 9.70
CA PRO A 307 3.02 -15.37 10.81
C PRO A 307 3.53 -16.81 10.64
N GLY A 308 4.11 -17.37 11.70
CA GLY A 308 4.61 -18.75 11.70
C GLY A 308 5.94 -18.99 10.99
N SER A 309 6.58 -17.98 10.41
CA SER A 309 7.91 -18.10 9.77
C SER A 309 9.05 -18.41 10.76
N ASP A 310 8.81 -18.23 12.05
CA ASP A 310 9.69 -18.46 13.19
C ASP A 310 9.51 -19.84 13.86
N GLY A 311 8.65 -20.70 13.30
CA GLY A 311 8.30 -22.00 13.90
C GLY A 311 7.37 -21.88 15.10
N GLN A 312 7.00 -20.68 15.53
CA GLN A 312 5.99 -20.43 16.55
C GLN A 312 4.63 -20.26 15.87
N THR A 313 3.86 -21.32 15.84
CA THR A 313 2.44 -21.25 15.45
C THR A 313 1.75 -20.23 16.35
N GLY A 314 1.23 -19.15 15.76
CA GLY A 314 0.43 -18.06 16.31
C GLY A 314 0.09 -18.14 17.80
N GLY A 315 1.06 -17.88 18.67
CA GLY A 315 0.86 -17.96 20.12
C GLY A 315 0.21 -16.67 20.66
N ALA A 316 -0.63 -16.82 21.68
CA ALA A 316 -1.38 -15.77 22.37
C ALA A 316 -0.55 -14.62 23.01
N GLY A 317 0.73 -14.50 22.67
CA GLY A 317 1.66 -13.47 23.15
C GLY A 317 2.27 -12.57 22.10
N ARG A 318 1.99 -12.80 20.80
CA ARG A 318 2.56 -12.00 19.72
C ARG A 318 1.81 -10.67 19.62
N LYS A 319 2.49 -9.56 19.88
CA LYS A 319 1.91 -8.21 19.79
C LYS A 319 2.58 -7.48 18.62
N PRO A 320 1.91 -7.34 17.48
CA PRO A 320 2.41 -6.49 16.39
C PRO A 320 2.57 -5.04 16.84
N LEU A 321 3.60 -4.37 16.31
CA LEU A 321 3.94 -2.99 16.63
C LEU A 321 2.83 -2.00 16.25
N PHE A 322 2.12 -2.30 15.16
CA PHE A 322 1.00 -1.54 14.64
C PHE A 322 -0.09 -2.47 14.12
N GLY A 323 -1.22 -1.93 13.78
CA GLY A 323 -2.35 -2.64 13.21
C GLY A 323 -3.33 -1.69 12.52
N PHE A 324 -4.56 -2.17 12.37
CA PHE A 324 -5.63 -1.39 11.76
C PHE A 324 -6.91 -1.56 12.57
N SER A 325 -7.61 -0.44 12.79
CA SER A 325 -8.93 -0.39 13.42
C SER A 325 -9.97 -0.01 12.37
N GLU A 326 -11.13 -0.68 12.41
CA GLU A 326 -12.25 -0.29 11.52
C GLU A 326 -12.91 0.99 12.06
N VAL A 327 -12.97 2.03 11.22
CA VAL A 327 -13.57 3.32 11.55
C VAL A 327 -14.56 3.76 10.46
N GLU A 328 -15.60 4.49 10.88
CA GLU A 328 -16.48 5.19 9.95
C GLU A 328 -15.94 6.60 9.73
N VAL A 329 -15.72 6.97 8.48
CA VAL A 329 -15.23 8.30 8.09
C VAL A 329 -16.13 8.93 7.04
N SER A 330 -16.23 10.24 7.10
CA SER A 330 -16.75 11.08 6.01
C SER A 330 -15.65 12.01 5.55
N VAL A 331 -15.64 12.38 4.28
CA VAL A 331 -14.71 13.38 3.74
C VAL A 331 -15.49 14.47 3.03
N ASP A 332 -15.16 15.72 3.28
CA ASP A 332 -15.75 16.85 2.55
C ASP A 332 -15.10 17.05 1.17
N ASP A 333 -15.54 18.05 0.40
CA ASP A 333 -15.02 18.29 -0.95
C ASP A 333 -13.60 18.94 -0.94
N ALA A 334 -13.15 19.41 0.22
CA ALA A 334 -11.79 19.91 0.42
C ALA A 334 -10.80 18.80 0.85
N GLY A 335 -11.30 17.59 1.14
CA GLY A 335 -10.48 16.46 1.59
C GLY A 335 -10.32 16.37 3.12
N VAL A 336 -11.09 17.15 3.88
CA VAL A 336 -11.06 17.09 5.35
C VAL A 336 -11.85 15.87 5.82
N VAL A 337 -11.20 15.04 6.63
CA VAL A 337 -11.77 13.79 7.16
C VAL A 337 -12.48 14.04 8.47
N GLY A 338 -13.73 13.60 8.57
CA GLY A 338 -14.50 13.57 9.80
C GLY A 338 -14.82 12.15 10.25
N TYR A 339 -14.69 11.88 11.54
CA TYR A 339 -14.95 10.57 12.13
C TYR A 339 -16.39 10.41 12.60
N GLY A 340 -16.84 9.18 12.61
CA GLY A 340 -18.16 8.77 13.11
C GLY A 340 -19.19 8.60 11.99
N LYS A 341 -20.25 7.87 12.31
CA LYS A 341 -21.34 7.55 11.37
C LYS A 341 -22.17 8.78 11.05
N ARG A 342 -22.15 9.20 9.79
CA ARG A 342 -22.91 10.33 9.23
C ARG A 342 -23.45 9.93 7.86
N PRO A 343 -24.44 10.65 7.29
CA PRO A 343 -24.80 10.47 5.89
C PRO A 343 -23.56 10.61 4.99
N GLY A 344 -23.36 9.63 4.10
CA GLY A 344 -22.17 9.59 3.22
C GLY A 344 -20.88 9.12 3.88
N SER A 345 -20.89 8.62 5.14
CA SER A 345 -19.73 7.99 5.72
C SER A 345 -19.48 6.60 5.12
N HIS A 346 -18.20 6.22 5.06
CA HIS A 346 -17.74 4.91 4.62
C HIS A 346 -16.81 4.30 5.65
N ARG A 347 -16.73 2.97 5.65
CA ARG A 347 -15.78 2.26 6.49
C ARG A 347 -14.43 2.21 5.83
N VAL A 348 -13.40 2.51 6.62
CA VAL A 348 -12.00 2.30 6.26
C VAL A 348 -11.29 1.60 7.42
N ARG A 349 -10.14 1.01 7.16
CA ARG A 349 -9.26 0.51 8.19
C ARG A 349 -8.15 1.52 8.41
N LEU A 350 -8.24 2.23 9.54
CA LEU A 350 -7.29 3.25 9.94
C LEU A 350 -6.08 2.60 10.61
N PHE A 351 -4.89 3.01 10.19
CA PHE A 351 -3.63 2.62 10.80
C PHE A 351 -3.55 3.04 12.28
N GLU A 352 -3.00 2.15 13.12
CA GLU A 352 -2.89 2.37 14.56
C GLU A 352 -1.56 1.86 15.07
N VAL A 353 -0.78 2.74 15.69
CA VAL A 353 0.46 2.40 16.41
C VAL A 353 0.10 1.88 17.79
N ARG A 354 0.45 0.64 18.09
CA ARG A 354 0.10 0.00 19.37
C ARG A 354 1.06 0.31 20.51
N ASP A 355 2.30 0.68 20.18
CA ASP A 355 3.32 1.09 21.15
C ASP A 355 4.08 2.32 20.62
N PRO A 356 3.57 3.53 20.85
CA PRO A 356 4.18 4.77 20.34
C PRO A 356 5.62 4.97 20.83
N ALA A 357 5.94 4.57 22.04
CA ALA A 357 7.28 4.72 22.59
C ALA A 357 8.32 3.82 21.90
N GLN A 358 7.89 2.71 21.34
CA GLN A 358 8.74 1.75 20.65
C GLN A 358 8.63 1.83 19.12
N TYR A 359 7.69 2.62 18.59
CA TYR A 359 7.38 2.61 17.17
C TYR A 359 8.61 2.91 16.29
N GLU A 360 9.21 4.08 16.45
CA GLU A 360 10.36 4.49 15.64
C GLU A 360 11.55 3.51 15.75
N PRO A 361 12.09 3.18 16.94
CA PRO A 361 13.26 2.29 17.01
C PRO A 361 12.98 0.88 16.47
N ARG A 362 11.73 0.39 16.53
CA ARG A 362 11.38 -0.94 16.03
C ARG A 362 11.12 -0.95 14.53
N MET A 363 10.58 0.13 13.98
CA MET A 363 10.48 0.32 12.53
C MET A 363 11.87 0.39 11.89
N VAL A 364 12.83 1.08 12.53
CA VAL A 364 14.25 1.10 12.12
C VAL A 364 14.80 -0.32 12.05
N GLU A 365 14.64 -1.11 13.10
CA GLU A 365 15.20 -2.47 13.18
C GLU A 365 14.58 -3.40 12.14
N ALA A 366 13.26 -3.39 11.99
CA ALA A 366 12.54 -4.20 11.02
C ALA A 366 12.88 -3.83 9.58
N THR A 367 12.92 -2.54 9.25
CA THR A 367 13.25 -2.04 7.91
C THR A 367 14.71 -2.34 7.56
N ALA A 368 15.64 -2.15 8.49
CA ALA A 368 17.05 -2.51 8.28
C ALA A 368 17.21 -4.01 7.99
N GLY A 369 16.40 -4.85 8.62
CA GLY A 369 16.35 -6.30 8.33
C GLY A 369 15.94 -6.60 6.90
N LEU A 370 14.90 -5.93 6.40
CA LEU A 370 14.45 -6.05 5.00
C LEU A 370 15.54 -5.58 4.02
N LEU A 371 16.09 -4.39 4.21
CA LEU A 371 17.13 -3.85 3.34
C LEU A 371 18.41 -4.71 3.33
N ALA A 372 18.77 -5.30 4.47
CA ALA A 372 19.91 -6.20 4.57
C ALA A 372 19.68 -7.56 3.88
N SER A 373 18.44 -7.92 3.54
CA SER A 373 18.12 -9.16 2.80
C SER A 373 18.31 -9.01 1.29
N LEU A 374 18.32 -7.78 0.77
CA LEU A 374 18.53 -7.51 -0.65
C LEU A 374 19.96 -7.84 -1.11
N GLY A 375 20.13 -8.28 -2.36
CA GLY A 375 21.44 -8.55 -2.97
C GLY A 375 22.17 -9.78 -2.43
N ARG A 376 21.62 -10.51 -1.46
CA ARG A 376 22.20 -11.77 -0.99
C ARG A 376 21.85 -12.88 -1.98
N LYS A 377 22.75 -13.15 -2.92
CA LYS A 377 22.64 -14.30 -3.82
C LYS A 377 22.63 -15.59 -2.96
N GLY A 378 21.53 -16.33 -2.93
CA GLY A 378 21.56 -17.72 -2.49
C GLY A 378 20.57 -18.19 -1.43
N ALA A 379 19.52 -17.47 -1.06
CA ALA A 379 18.56 -17.99 -0.07
C ALA A 379 17.21 -18.49 -0.65
N ALA A 380 16.97 -18.39 -1.96
CA ALA A 380 15.67 -18.72 -2.58
C ALA A 380 15.72 -19.74 -3.72
N ALA A 381 16.85 -20.44 -3.94
CA ALA A 381 16.96 -21.47 -5.00
C ALA A 381 17.02 -22.92 -4.47
N SER A 382 16.62 -23.16 -3.21
CA SER A 382 16.56 -24.52 -2.66
C SER A 382 15.40 -24.64 -1.66
N ARG A 383 14.17 -24.56 -2.14
CA ARG A 383 13.02 -25.21 -1.50
C ARG A 383 11.94 -25.50 -2.56
#